data_57f1f602e80fc41949adbb716442fdaa
#
_entry.id   57f1f602e80fc41949adbb716442fdaa
#
_cell.length_a   1.000
_cell.length_b   1.000
_cell.length_c   1.000
_cell.angle_alpha   90.00
_cell.angle_beta   90.00
_cell.angle_gamma   90.00
#
_symmetry.space_group_name_H-M   'P 1'
#
loop_
_entity.id
_entity.type
_entity.pdbx_description
1 polymer ?
#
loop_
_entity_poly.entity_id
_entity_poly.type
_entity_poly.pdbx_seq_one_letter_code
_entity_poly.pdbx_strand_id
1 'polypeptide(L)'
;MQDFNYFVPTEVQFGLDSESYLPALVKKYKRDGKVLVLFGGGSVVRSGLLDRIEKQLSESGFEYVKKGGIQPNPRLTVVHEGIDLCHKEGVGLILAVGGGSVVDTAKAIGYGTYYDGDVWDFYIGKAKATDTIPVGVVLTIPAAGSEISDCTVISNEETQQKLGYSDNLGRAKFAIMNPLLSFTLPDYQTACGAVDIMMHTMERYFTKDTDMLLQTALAEALLRTVKESADKLLCGKNLSEHDTLVARSAIMWASSLSHNDLMGGRGTSDFATHKMEHEISALYDVAHGAGLAAIWPSWARYVMHEDLSRFVDFATKVMGVMDNGNAAETAEAGIRAMEDCYHRWGMPVGFAELLGEKVSEETILLMADKCSKGDTFHPGYFKSLDKNDIAAIYRLAN
;
A
#
# COMPACT_ATOMS: atom_id res chain seq x y z
N MET A 1 10.52 -23.54 -11.52
CA MET A 1 10.49 -22.99 -10.12
C MET A 1 11.62 -21.98 -10.00
N GLN A 2 11.33 -20.74 -9.56
CA GLN A 2 12.35 -19.73 -9.32
C GLN A 2 12.82 -19.79 -7.86
N ASP A 3 14.09 -19.55 -7.64
CA ASP A 3 14.63 -19.39 -6.29
C ASP A 3 14.17 -18.05 -5.71
N PHE A 4 13.81 -18.04 -4.43
CA PHE A 4 13.41 -16.81 -3.74
C PHE A 4 13.98 -16.75 -2.33
N ASN A 5 14.16 -15.52 -1.82
CA ASN A 5 14.52 -15.26 -0.44
C ASN A 5 13.33 -14.57 0.24
N TYR A 6 12.88 -15.12 1.36
CA TYR A 6 11.85 -14.54 2.20
C TYR A 6 12.46 -14.03 3.51
N PHE A 7 12.36 -12.70 3.73
CA PHE A 7 12.91 -12.05 4.91
C PHE A 7 11.98 -10.96 5.41
N VAL A 8 11.31 -11.20 6.55
CA VAL A 8 10.39 -10.27 7.20
C VAL A 8 10.72 -10.22 8.69
N PRO A 9 11.64 -9.35 9.12
CA PRO A 9 12.13 -9.30 10.50
C PRO A 9 11.24 -8.50 11.45
N THR A 10 10.14 -7.93 10.98
CA THR A 10 9.25 -7.08 11.78
C THR A 10 8.54 -7.88 12.86
N GLU A 11 8.71 -7.49 14.14
CA GLU A 11 7.96 -8.05 15.25
C GLU A 11 6.56 -7.44 15.29
N VAL A 12 5.52 -8.28 15.17
CA VAL A 12 4.13 -7.84 15.14
C VAL A 12 3.44 -8.15 16.46
N GLN A 13 2.84 -7.13 17.06
CA GLN A 13 1.90 -7.26 18.18
C GLN A 13 0.49 -6.97 17.67
N PHE A 14 -0.31 -8.03 17.53
CA PHE A 14 -1.66 -7.96 16.98
C PHE A 14 -2.70 -8.26 18.05
N GLY A 15 -3.75 -7.44 18.14
CA GLY A 15 -4.88 -7.67 19.04
C GLY A 15 -5.23 -6.43 19.87
N LEU A 16 -6.27 -6.57 20.71
CA LEU A 16 -6.87 -5.45 21.44
C LEU A 16 -5.93 -4.82 22.46
N ASP A 17 -5.06 -5.61 23.07
CA ASP A 17 -4.10 -5.16 24.07
C ASP A 17 -2.72 -4.82 23.48
N SER A 18 -2.57 -4.83 22.17
CA SER A 18 -1.27 -4.67 21.50
C SER A 18 -0.57 -3.33 21.81
N GLU A 19 -1.33 -2.26 22.08
CA GLU A 19 -0.76 -0.96 22.47
C GLU A 19 0.06 -1.04 23.78
N SER A 20 -0.23 -1.99 24.68
CA SER A 20 0.48 -2.15 25.95
C SER A 20 1.95 -2.60 25.79
N TYR A 21 2.31 -3.14 24.63
CA TYR A 21 3.68 -3.57 24.33
C TYR A 21 4.60 -2.43 23.89
N LEU A 22 4.06 -1.22 23.63
CA LEU A 22 4.83 -0.10 23.10
C LEU A 22 6.11 0.22 23.90
N PRO A 23 6.09 0.35 25.23
CA PRO A 23 7.30 0.66 25.99
C PRO A 23 8.39 -0.40 25.86
N ALA A 24 8.01 -1.68 25.88
CA ALA A 24 8.96 -2.79 25.75
C ALA A 24 9.61 -2.82 24.36
N LEU A 25 8.82 -2.58 23.31
CA LEU A 25 9.29 -2.54 21.93
C LEU A 25 10.20 -1.33 21.67
N VAL A 26 9.84 -0.14 22.18
CA VAL A 26 10.70 1.04 22.11
C VAL A 26 12.02 0.76 22.82
N LYS A 27 12.00 0.21 24.03
CA LYS A 27 13.21 -0.15 24.77
C LYS A 27 14.11 -1.13 24.01
N LYS A 28 13.49 -2.09 23.31
CA LYS A 28 14.21 -3.15 22.56
C LYS A 28 14.90 -2.61 21.31
N TYR A 29 14.27 -1.70 20.59
CA TYR A 29 14.69 -1.32 19.25
C TYR A 29 15.26 0.09 19.11
N LYS A 30 15.00 0.99 20.09
CA LYS A 30 15.53 2.36 20.06
C LYS A 30 17.05 2.36 20.20
N ARG A 31 17.73 3.07 19.30
CA ARG A 31 19.13 3.49 19.48
C ARG A 31 19.23 4.62 20.52
N ASP A 32 20.43 5.04 20.87
CA ASP A 32 20.61 6.23 21.72
C ASP A 32 19.94 7.44 21.07
N GLY A 33 19.28 8.26 21.90
CA GLY A 33 18.56 9.44 21.43
C GLY A 33 17.08 9.44 21.79
N LYS A 34 16.32 10.41 21.26
CA LYS A 34 14.88 10.61 21.48
C LYS A 34 14.04 9.72 20.56
N VAL A 35 12.75 9.62 20.87
CA VAL A 35 11.74 9.06 19.97
C VAL A 35 11.10 10.19 19.17
N LEU A 36 11.09 10.11 17.84
CA LEU A 36 10.26 10.98 17.01
C LEU A 36 8.88 10.31 16.82
N VAL A 37 7.84 10.89 17.41
CA VAL A 37 6.46 10.46 17.15
C VAL A 37 5.96 11.20 15.91
N LEU A 38 5.86 10.46 14.81
CA LEU A 38 5.41 10.94 13.50
C LEU A 38 3.95 10.53 13.28
N PHE A 39 3.07 11.48 12.93
CA PHE A 39 1.65 11.18 12.76
C PHE A 39 0.99 12.00 11.65
N GLY A 40 -0.16 11.52 11.14
CA GLY A 40 -0.92 12.17 10.08
C GLY A 40 -1.76 13.33 10.56
N GLY A 41 -2.99 13.40 10.08
CA GLY A 41 -3.94 14.45 10.43
C GLY A 41 -4.57 14.27 11.80
N GLY A 42 -5.69 14.99 12.02
CA GLY A 42 -6.32 15.11 13.33
C GLY A 42 -6.97 13.84 13.92
N SER A 43 -7.09 12.71 13.19
CA SER A 43 -7.76 11.50 13.70
C SER A 43 -7.03 10.88 14.89
N VAL A 44 -5.71 10.79 14.83
CA VAL A 44 -4.87 10.26 15.92
C VAL A 44 -4.98 11.10 17.18
N VAL A 45 -5.12 12.44 17.03
CA VAL A 45 -5.35 13.38 18.14
C VAL A 45 -6.78 13.26 18.67
N ARG A 46 -7.78 13.31 17.78
CA ARG A 46 -9.20 13.24 18.19
C ARG A 46 -9.59 11.93 18.86
N SER A 47 -8.97 10.82 18.52
CA SER A 47 -9.21 9.52 19.15
C SER A 47 -8.52 9.35 20.51
N GLY A 48 -7.70 10.32 20.92
CA GLY A 48 -6.88 10.23 22.14
C GLY A 48 -5.73 9.21 22.02
N LEU A 49 -5.46 8.65 20.83
CA LEU A 49 -4.36 7.71 20.64
C LEU A 49 -3.02 8.37 20.90
N LEU A 50 -2.83 9.60 20.40
CA LEU A 50 -1.59 10.34 20.62
C LEU A 50 -1.31 10.53 22.10
N ASP A 51 -2.31 10.95 22.89
CA ASP A 51 -2.18 11.16 24.35
C ASP A 51 -1.81 9.85 25.07
N ARG A 52 -2.40 8.70 24.66
CA ARG A 52 -2.04 7.40 25.21
C ARG A 52 -0.59 7.00 24.92
N ILE A 53 -0.12 7.27 23.70
CA ILE A 53 1.27 7.00 23.29
C ILE A 53 2.23 7.90 24.08
N GLU A 54 1.97 9.21 24.15
CA GLU A 54 2.80 10.17 24.89
C GLU A 54 2.90 9.81 26.38
N LYS A 55 1.76 9.41 26.98
CA LYS A 55 1.72 8.94 28.37
C LYS A 55 2.63 7.72 28.56
N GLN A 56 2.51 6.70 27.71
CA GLN A 56 3.31 5.48 27.81
C GLN A 56 4.82 5.77 27.67
N LEU A 57 5.20 6.65 26.71
CA LEU A 57 6.60 7.04 26.52
C LEU A 57 7.13 7.78 27.76
N SER A 58 6.39 8.77 28.27
CA SER A 58 6.76 9.56 29.44
C SER A 58 6.88 8.72 30.70
N GLU A 59 5.90 7.86 30.99
CA GLU A 59 5.89 6.99 32.16
C GLU A 59 7.04 5.96 32.13
N SER A 60 7.51 5.62 30.93
CA SER A 60 8.65 4.73 30.70
C SER A 60 10.01 5.44 30.64
N GLY A 61 10.03 6.77 30.83
CA GLY A 61 11.25 7.58 30.86
C GLY A 61 11.87 7.84 29.47
N PHE A 62 11.12 7.66 28.38
CA PHE A 62 11.59 7.99 27.04
C PHE A 62 11.38 9.49 26.74
N GLU A 63 12.44 10.16 26.37
CA GLU A 63 12.34 11.49 25.76
C GLU A 63 11.80 11.35 24.33
N TYR A 64 10.91 12.28 23.92
CA TYR A 64 10.35 12.27 22.59
C TYR A 64 10.12 13.69 22.04
N VAL A 65 10.05 13.77 20.74
CA VAL A 65 9.60 14.94 19.97
C VAL A 65 8.49 14.53 19.02
N LYS A 66 7.70 15.48 18.55
CA LYS A 66 6.53 15.23 17.72
C LYS A 66 6.59 15.98 16.41
N LYS A 67 6.15 15.31 15.32
CA LYS A 67 5.87 15.93 14.02
C LYS A 67 4.58 15.35 13.46
N GLY A 68 3.56 16.20 13.36
CA GLY A 68 2.27 15.86 12.75
C GLY A 68 2.10 16.43 11.36
N GLY A 69 0.91 16.23 10.79
CA GLY A 69 0.52 16.84 9.51
C GLY A 69 0.92 16.07 8.27
N ILE A 70 1.31 14.78 8.41
CA ILE A 70 1.59 13.94 7.25
C ILE A 70 0.28 13.72 6.46
N GLN A 71 0.32 14.05 5.18
CA GLN A 71 -0.80 13.93 4.26
C GLN A 71 -0.75 12.62 3.46
N PRO A 72 -1.88 12.17 2.87
CA PRO A 72 -1.85 11.15 1.82
C PRO A 72 -0.92 11.55 0.68
N ASN A 73 -0.36 10.56 -0.04
CA ASN A 73 0.71 10.79 -1.03
C ASN A 73 1.87 11.58 -0.41
N PRO A 74 2.67 10.96 0.48
CA PRO A 74 3.61 11.68 1.33
C PRO A 74 4.63 12.47 0.52
N ARG A 75 4.92 13.69 0.97
CA ARG A 75 5.68 14.70 0.24
C ARG A 75 7.16 14.68 0.60
N LEU A 76 8.03 14.88 -0.39
CA LEU A 76 9.47 14.95 -0.20
C LEU A 76 9.87 16.11 0.73
N THR A 77 9.20 17.26 0.64
CA THR A 77 9.45 18.41 1.53
C THR A 77 9.28 18.05 3.01
N VAL A 78 8.26 17.26 3.35
CA VAL A 78 8.02 16.81 4.73
C VAL A 78 9.09 15.82 5.20
N VAL A 79 9.63 15.00 4.27
CA VAL A 79 10.75 14.11 4.57
C VAL A 79 12.01 14.92 4.92
N HIS A 80 12.35 15.94 4.13
CA HIS A 80 13.48 16.83 4.42
C HIS A 80 13.35 17.49 5.80
N GLU A 81 12.19 18.08 6.11
CA GLU A 81 11.93 18.65 7.44
C GLU A 81 12.07 17.62 8.57
N GLY A 82 11.69 16.37 8.32
CA GLY A 82 11.84 15.29 9.28
C GLY A 82 13.29 14.88 9.49
N ILE A 83 14.11 14.86 8.44
CA ILE A 83 15.55 14.61 8.50
C ILE A 83 16.24 15.70 9.35
N ASP A 84 15.95 16.97 9.06
CA ASP A 84 16.50 18.10 9.83
C ASP A 84 16.14 18.00 11.31
N LEU A 85 14.87 17.62 11.59
CA LEU A 85 14.42 17.41 12.97
C LEU A 85 15.18 16.26 13.66
N CYS A 86 15.42 15.15 12.94
CA CYS A 86 16.18 14.02 13.48
C CYS A 86 17.62 14.40 13.84
N HIS A 87 18.30 15.18 12.99
CA HIS A 87 19.65 15.69 13.28
C HIS A 87 19.66 16.62 14.48
N LYS A 88 18.73 17.60 14.50
CA LYS A 88 18.64 18.61 15.57
C LYS A 88 18.39 18.00 16.95
N GLU A 89 17.49 17.01 17.02
CA GLU A 89 17.00 16.45 18.28
C GLU A 89 17.71 15.16 18.70
N GLY A 90 18.59 14.61 17.86
CA GLY A 90 19.29 13.36 18.13
C GLY A 90 18.31 12.19 18.25
N VAL A 91 17.55 11.90 17.17
CA VAL A 91 16.51 10.86 17.18
C VAL A 91 17.11 9.47 17.06
N GLY A 92 16.73 8.56 17.95
CA GLY A 92 17.17 7.16 17.96
C GLY A 92 16.11 6.14 17.53
N LEU A 93 14.83 6.57 17.38
CA LEU A 93 13.73 5.77 16.86
C LEU A 93 12.66 6.69 16.27
N ILE A 94 12.09 6.32 15.13
CA ILE A 94 10.90 6.98 14.59
C ILE A 94 9.69 6.08 14.85
N LEU A 95 8.71 6.58 15.60
CA LEU A 95 7.44 5.92 15.84
C LEU A 95 6.38 6.50 14.90
N ALA A 96 6.04 5.76 13.85
CA ALA A 96 5.00 6.11 12.89
C ALA A 96 3.62 5.74 13.44
N VAL A 97 2.76 6.72 13.68
CA VAL A 97 1.39 6.53 14.20
C VAL A 97 0.41 6.93 13.12
N GLY A 98 -0.08 5.96 12.34
CA GLY A 98 -0.93 6.27 11.18
C GLY A 98 -1.09 5.11 10.20
N GLY A 99 -1.40 5.45 8.95
CA GLY A 99 -1.44 4.55 7.82
C GLY A 99 -0.15 4.60 6.99
N GLY A 100 -0.19 3.98 5.79
CA GLY A 100 0.96 3.83 4.90
C GLY A 100 1.75 5.11 4.66
N SER A 101 1.09 6.26 4.42
CA SER A 101 1.79 7.54 4.18
C SER A 101 2.68 7.98 5.34
N VAL A 102 2.23 7.75 6.58
CA VAL A 102 3.04 8.07 7.78
C VAL A 102 4.22 7.11 7.89
N VAL A 103 3.99 5.83 7.63
CA VAL A 103 5.03 4.79 7.68
C VAL A 103 6.09 5.03 6.59
N ASP A 104 5.66 5.36 5.38
CA ASP A 104 6.54 5.65 4.25
C ASP A 104 7.41 6.89 4.52
N THR A 105 6.79 7.96 5.05
CA THR A 105 7.52 9.15 5.49
C THR A 105 8.56 8.80 6.57
N ALA A 106 8.20 7.96 7.54
CA ALA A 106 9.11 7.55 8.61
C ALA A 106 10.32 6.77 8.08
N LYS A 107 10.10 5.85 7.13
CA LYS A 107 11.19 5.10 6.48
C LYS A 107 12.10 6.02 5.69
N ALA A 108 11.53 6.94 4.90
CA ALA A 108 12.28 7.91 4.10
C ALA A 108 13.14 8.83 4.98
N ILE A 109 12.58 9.35 6.08
CA ILE A 109 13.31 10.13 7.08
C ILE A 109 14.45 9.29 7.67
N GLY A 110 14.17 8.03 8.03
CA GLY A 110 15.16 7.13 8.59
C GLY A 110 16.38 6.94 7.69
N TYR A 111 16.15 6.70 6.39
CA TYR A 111 17.22 6.60 5.39
C TYR A 111 17.99 7.89 5.21
N GLY A 112 17.27 9.01 5.02
CA GLY A 112 17.87 10.30 4.72
C GLY A 112 18.73 10.83 5.85
N THR A 113 18.46 10.45 7.12
CA THR A 113 19.25 10.90 8.28
C THR A 113 20.69 10.38 8.27
N TYR A 114 20.98 9.26 7.59
CA TYR A 114 22.32 8.69 7.48
C TYR A 114 22.93 8.85 6.07
N TYR A 115 22.44 9.82 5.30
CA TYR A 115 22.92 10.07 3.96
C TYR A 115 23.29 11.54 3.76
N ASP A 116 24.49 11.81 3.26
CA ASP A 116 24.99 13.19 3.05
C ASP A 116 24.41 13.87 1.80
N GLY A 117 23.68 13.13 0.95
CA GLY A 117 23.01 13.64 -0.23
C GLY A 117 21.51 13.86 -0.02
N ASP A 118 20.79 14.10 -1.11
CA ASP A 118 19.33 14.19 -1.07
C ASP A 118 18.70 12.79 -0.98
N VAL A 119 17.77 12.57 -0.05
CA VAL A 119 17.05 11.31 0.11
C VAL A 119 16.33 10.88 -1.20
N TRP A 120 15.98 11.81 -2.07
CA TRP A 120 15.41 11.53 -3.39
C TRP A 120 16.35 10.73 -4.31
N ASP A 121 17.66 10.79 -4.09
CA ASP A 121 18.66 10.01 -4.81
C ASP A 121 18.39 8.49 -4.73
N PHE A 122 17.79 8.01 -3.64
CA PHE A 122 17.39 6.61 -3.51
C PHE A 122 16.25 6.24 -4.48
N TYR A 123 15.27 7.13 -4.61
CA TYR A 123 14.07 6.91 -5.44
C TYR A 123 14.35 6.95 -6.93
N ILE A 124 15.34 7.74 -7.35
CA ILE A 124 15.79 7.80 -8.75
C ILE A 124 16.93 6.82 -9.06
N GLY A 125 17.33 5.98 -8.10
CA GLY A 125 18.36 4.95 -8.29
C GLY A 125 19.80 5.47 -8.35
N LYS A 126 20.05 6.71 -7.93
CA LYS A 126 21.38 7.34 -7.90
C LYS A 126 22.23 6.88 -6.72
N ALA A 127 21.58 6.49 -5.61
CA ALA A 127 22.24 5.99 -4.41
C ALA A 127 21.45 4.81 -3.80
N LYS A 128 22.09 4.14 -2.81
CA LYS A 128 21.45 3.12 -1.96
C LYS A 128 21.67 3.45 -0.50
N ALA A 129 20.66 3.21 0.33
CA ALA A 129 20.78 3.39 1.78
C ALA A 129 21.75 2.37 2.37
N THR A 130 22.61 2.83 3.30
CA THR A 130 23.58 1.97 4.01
C THR A 130 23.25 1.84 5.49
N ASP A 131 22.44 2.74 6.05
CA ASP A 131 21.89 2.70 7.41
C ASP A 131 20.54 3.42 7.46
N THR A 132 19.83 3.29 8.59
CA THR A 132 18.54 3.94 8.82
C THR A 132 18.28 4.10 10.32
N ILE A 133 17.54 5.13 10.73
CA ILE A 133 16.93 5.15 12.06
C ILE A 133 15.90 4.00 12.12
N PRO A 134 15.88 3.18 13.18
CA PRO A 134 14.86 2.16 13.35
C PRO A 134 13.45 2.79 13.36
N VAL A 135 12.51 2.16 12.64
CA VAL A 135 11.12 2.57 12.58
C VAL A 135 10.27 1.58 13.38
N GLY A 136 9.39 2.08 14.25
CA GLY A 136 8.28 1.35 14.85
C GLY A 136 6.96 1.89 14.32
N VAL A 137 5.94 1.07 14.29
CA VAL A 137 4.62 1.44 13.73
C VAL A 137 3.51 1.18 14.73
N VAL A 138 2.57 2.13 14.86
CA VAL A 138 1.23 1.92 15.42
C VAL A 138 0.24 2.14 14.27
N LEU A 139 -0.28 1.05 13.72
CA LEU A 139 -1.09 1.07 12.52
C LEU A 139 -2.53 1.50 12.82
N THR A 140 -3.02 2.52 12.11
CA THR A 140 -4.42 3.00 12.25
C THR A 140 -5.24 2.83 10.97
N ILE A 141 -4.59 2.68 9.81
CA ILE A 141 -5.24 2.52 8.50
C ILE A 141 -4.61 1.34 7.78
N PRO A 142 -5.25 0.15 7.79
CA PRO A 142 -4.77 -1.00 7.04
C PRO A 142 -5.05 -0.78 5.54
N ALA A 143 -4.01 -0.82 4.71
CA ALA A 143 -4.07 -0.68 3.25
C ALA A 143 -2.79 -1.21 2.60
N ALA A 144 -1.74 -0.39 2.56
CA ALA A 144 -0.51 -0.64 1.80
C ALA A 144 0.41 -1.74 2.37
N GLY A 145 0.18 -2.24 3.58
CA GLY A 145 1.08 -3.20 4.23
C GLY A 145 2.47 -2.64 4.54
N SER A 146 2.62 -1.31 4.55
CA SER A 146 3.92 -0.65 4.74
C SER A 146 4.56 -0.95 6.10
N GLU A 147 3.77 -1.31 7.10
CA GLU A 147 4.23 -1.65 8.46
C GLU A 147 5.18 -2.86 8.50
N ILE A 148 5.12 -3.74 7.50
CA ILE A 148 6.05 -4.89 7.40
C ILE A 148 6.74 -5.01 6.04
N SER A 149 6.39 -4.18 5.05
CA SER A 149 7.06 -4.17 3.75
C SER A 149 8.42 -3.47 3.81
N ASP A 150 9.24 -3.70 2.80
CA ASP A 150 10.52 -3.03 2.60
C ASP A 150 10.40 -1.76 1.74
N CYS A 151 9.21 -1.51 1.20
CA CYS A 151 8.95 -0.40 0.29
C CYS A 151 8.56 0.89 1.04
N THR A 152 8.91 2.01 0.45
CA THR A 152 8.42 3.35 0.79
C THR A 152 8.19 4.12 -0.50
N VAL A 153 7.08 4.87 -0.58
CA VAL A 153 6.68 5.63 -1.77
C VAL A 153 6.55 7.10 -1.39
N ILE A 154 7.28 7.97 -2.08
CA ILE A 154 7.29 9.43 -1.83
C ILE A 154 6.96 10.18 -3.11
N SER A 155 6.25 11.28 -2.96
CA SER A 155 5.92 12.22 -4.04
C SER A 155 6.89 13.41 -4.01
N ASN A 156 7.54 13.67 -5.14
CA ASN A 156 8.29 14.89 -5.36
C ASN A 156 7.39 15.89 -6.10
N GLU A 157 7.02 16.96 -5.41
CA GLU A 157 6.07 17.96 -5.91
C GLU A 157 6.68 18.84 -7.02
N GLU A 158 8.01 19.05 -7.00
CA GLU A 158 8.71 19.86 -8.01
C GLU A 158 8.75 19.15 -9.35
N THR A 159 9.01 17.84 -9.35
CA THR A 159 9.12 17.03 -10.57
C THR A 159 7.81 16.34 -10.96
N GLN A 160 6.77 16.46 -10.10
CA GLN A 160 5.50 15.74 -10.24
C GLN A 160 5.70 14.23 -10.46
N GLN A 161 6.53 13.63 -9.62
CA GLN A 161 6.84 12.19 -9.64
C GLN A 161 6.45 11.55 -8.32
N LYS A 162 5.84 10.36 -8.38
CA LYS A 162 5.56 9.48 -7.24
C LYS A 162 6.34 8.19 -7.45
N LEU A 163 7.41 8.00 -6.68
CA LEU A 163 8.35 6.90 -6.87
C LEU A 163 8.49 6.06 -5.58
N GLY A 164 8.75 4.77 -5.77
CA GLY A 164 9.05 3.84 -4.68
C GLY A 164 10.53 3.51 -4.58
N TYR A 165 10.99 3.32 -3.35
CA TYR A 165 12.29 2.75 -3.02
C TYR A 165 12.11 1.55 -2.11
N SER A 166 12.79 0.44 -2.40
CA SER A 166 12.70 -0.80 -1.62
C SER A 166 14.08 -1.24 -1.13
N ASP A 167 14.19 -1.37 0.19
CA ASP A 167 15.37 -1.92 0.85
C ASP A 167 14.97 -2.58 2.18
N ASN A 168 15.56 -3.74 2.50
CA ASN A 168 15.29 -4.45 3.75
C ASN A 168 15.65 -3.64 5.01
N LEU A 169 16.53 -2.65 4.92
CA LEU A 169 16.84 -1.74 6.03
C LEU A 169 15.61 -0.96 6.49
N GLY A 170 14.70 -0.60 5.56
CA GLY A 170 13.48 0.15 5.84
C GLY A 170 12.35 -0.67 6.44
N ARG A 171 12.46 -1.99 6.52
CA ARG A 171 11.44 -2.77 7.22
C ARG A 171 11.35 -2.33 8.67
N ALA A 172 10.12 -1.97 9.11
CA ALA A 172 9.91 -1.55 10.49
C ALA A 172 10.39 -2.64 11.47
N LYS A 173 10.93 -2.23 12.61
CA LYS A 173 11.40 -3.17 13.63
C LYS A 173 10.24 -3.82 14.36
N PHE A 174 9.16 -3.08 14.53
CA PHE A 174 7.92 -3.61 15.11
C PHE A 174 6.69 -2.91 14.53
N ALA A 175 5.56 -3.60 14.59
CA ALA A 175 4.25 -3.09 14.27
C ALA A 175 3.24 -3.44 15.37
N ILE A 176 2.56 -2.43 15.91
CA ILE A 176 1.44 -2.56 16.85
C ILE A 176 0.16 -2.42 16.05
N MET A 177 -0.69 -3.43 16.09
CA MET A 177 -1.85 -3.59 15.25
C MET A 177 -3.08 -3.91 16.09
N ASN A 178 -3.76 -2.85 16.58
CA ASN A 178 -5.04 -2.97 17.28
C ASN A 178 -6.19 -2.70 16.31
N PRO A 179 -7.03 -3.69 15.97
CA PRO A 179 -8.13 -3.50 15.02
C PRO A 179 -9.12 -2.41 15.42
N LEU A 180 -9.29 -2.12 16.71
CA LEU A 180 -10.15 -1.04 17.20
C LEU A 180 -9.71 0.34 16.68
N LEU A 181 -8.42 0.54 16.39
CA LEU A 181 -7.92 1.80 15.84
C LEU A 181 -8.46 2.09 14.44
N SER A 182 -9.00 1.09 13.76
CA SER A 182 -9.60 1.23 12.43
C SER A 182 -11.13 1.39 12.46
N PHE A 183 -11.79 1.32 13.63
CA PHE A 183 -13.27 1.39 13.73
C PHE A 183 -13.85 2.74 13.28
N THR A 184 -13.10 3.81 13.45
CA THR A 184 -13.54 5.17 13.09
C THR A 184 -13.15 5.58 11.67
N LEU A 185 -12.61 4.65 10.87
CA LEU A 185 -12.28 4.95 9.48
C LEU A 185 -13.57 5.18 8.68
N PRO A 186 -13.65 6.27 7.91
CA PRO A 186 -14.71 6.48 6.94
C PRO A 186 -14.80 5.33 5.93
N ASP A 187 -16.00 5.08 5.42
CA ASP A 187 -16.25 4.02 4.43
C ASP A 187 -15.36 4.17 3.20
N TYR A 188 -15.18 5.40 2.70
CA TYR A 188 -14.30 5.67 1.57
C TYR A 188 -12.85 5.25 1.82
N GLN A 189 -12.30 5.51 3.01
CA GLN A 189 -10.94 5.09 3.35
C GLN A 189 -10.85 3.57 3.56
N THR A 190 -11.90 2.97 4.11
CA THR A 190 -12.00 1.50 4.23
C THR A 190 -12.02 0.83 2.86
N ALA A 191 -12.79 1.39 1.92
CA ALA A 191 -12.86 0.92 0.54
C ALA A 191 -11.52 1.08 -0.18
N CYS A 192 -10.89 2.26 -0.10
CA CYS A 192 -9.54 2.48 -0.65
C CYS A 192 -8.53 1.48 -0.09
N GLY A 193 -8.58 1.22 1.22
CA GLY A 193 -7.70 0.23 1.87
C GLY A 193 -7.95 -1.20 1.35
N ALA A 194 -9.20 -1.61 1.23
CA ALA A 194 -9.55 -2.93 0.70
C ALA A 194 -9.09 -3.11 -0.76
N VAL A 195 -9.27 -2.09 -1.61
CA VAL A 195 -8.77 -2.09 -2.99
C VAL A 195 -7.26 -2.25 -3.02
N ASP A 196 -6.52 -1.47 -2.22
CA ASP A 196 -5.06 -1.49 -2.19
C ASP A 196 -4.52 -2.85 -1.74
N ILE A 197 -5.09 -3.44 -0.67
CA ILE A 197 -4.76 -4.80 -0.21
C ILE A 197 -5.00 -5.83 -1.32
N MET A 198 -6.16 -5.76 -1.99
CA MET A 198 -6.47 -6.66 -3.09
C MET A 198 -5.52 -6.45 -4.27
N MET A 199 -5.19 -5.20 -4.59
CA MET A 199 -4.28 -4.91 -5.70
C MET A 199 -2.87 -5.44 -5.44
N HIS A 200 -2.28 -5.20 -4.28
CA HIS A 200 -1.00 -5.78 -3.90
C HIS A 200 -0.97 -7.31 -4.03
N THR A 201 -2.10 -7.95 -3.70
CA THR A 201 -2.24 -9.40 -3.83
C THR A 201 -2.42 -9.81 -5.29
N MET A 202 -3.28 -9.11 -6.05
CA MET A 202 -3.53 -9.41 -7.47
C MET A 202 -2.28 -9.24 -8.32
N GLU A 203 -1.45 -8.24 -8.05
CA GLU A 203 -0.19 -8.05 -8.80
C GLU A 203 0.87 -9.11 -8.51
N ARG A 204 0.69 -9.90 -7.46
CA ARG A 204 1.48 -11.12 -7.21
C ARG A 204 0.80 -12.37 -7.72
N TYR A 205 -0.52 -12.36 -7.83
CA TYR A 205 -1.34 -13.45 -8.34
C TYR A 205 -1.32 -13.54 -9.86
N PHE A 206 -1.44 -12.41 -10.56
CA PHE A 206 -1.32 -12.34 -12.02
C PHE A 206 0.17 -12.36 -12.42
N THR A 207 0.73 -13.55 -12.48
CA THR A 207 2.13 -13.84 -12.83
C THR A 207 2.19 -14.96 -13.85
N LYS A 208 3.25 -15.01 -14.63
CA LYS A 208 3.55 -16.13 -15.55
C LYS A 208 4.06 -17.38 -14.85
N ASP A 209 4.38 -17.31 -13.56
CA ASP A 209 4.88 -18.43 -12.78
C ASP A 209 3.71 -19.34 -12.37
N THR A 210 3.64 -20.52 -12.99
CA THR A 210 2.60 -21.52 -12.72
C THR A 210 2.96 -22.48 -11.58
N ASP A 211 4.23 -22.53 -11.18
CA ASP A 211 4.75 -23.51 -10.21
C ASP A 211 4.62 -23.08 -8.74
N MET A 212 4.03 -21.91 -8.48
CA MET A 212 3.86 -21.33 -7.13
C MET A 212 2.49 -21.69 -6.55
N LEU A 213 2.20 -22.99 -6.39
CA LEU A 213 0.88 -23.48 -5.98
C LEU A 213 0.42 -22.95 -4.62
N LEU A 214 1.31 -22.97 -3.62
CA LEU A 214 0.97 -22.49 -2.26
C LEU A 214 0.72 -20.99 -2.25
N GLN A 215 1.57 -20.21 -2.89
CA GLN A 215 1.43 -18.75 -2.97
C GLN A 215 0.13 -18.36 -3.71
N THR A 216 -0.19 -19.07 -4.79
CA THR A 216 -1.46 -18.90 -5.53
C THR A 216 -2.67 -19.15 -4.62
N ALA A 217 -2.67 -20.27 -3.88
CA ALA A 217 -3.76 -20.62 -2.97
C ALA A 217 -3.91 -19.61 -1.81
N LEU A 218 -2.78 -19.12 -1.25
CA LEU A 218 -2.77 -18.08 -0.23
C LEU A 218 -3.32 -16.76 -0.77
N ALA A 219 -2.93 -16.36 -1.99
CA ALA A 219 -3.44 -15.17 -2.64
C ALA A 219 -4.96 -15.24 -2.87
N GLU A 220 -5.47 -16.36 -3.38
CA GLU A 220 -6.90 -16.59 -3.58
C GLU A 220 -7.68 -16.52 -2.24
N ALA A 221 -7.14 -17.13 -1.18
CA ALA A 221 -7.75 -17.09 0.15
C ALA A 221 -7.76 -15.65 0.71
N LEU A 222 -6.66 -14.89 0.56
CA LEU A 222 -6.58 -13.52 1.03
C LEU A 222 -7.57 -12.63 0.26
N LEU A 223 -7.62 -12.72 -1.07
CA LEU A 223 -8.54 -11.94 -1.92
C LEU A 223 -10.00 -12.17 -1.52
N ARG A 224 -10.42 -13.44 -1.33
CA ARG A 224 -11.78 -13.77 -0.86
C ARG A 224 -12.05 -13.17 0.52
N THR A 225 -11.11 -13.32 1.46
CA THR A 225 -11.27 -12.81 2.83
C THR A 225 -11.43 -11.29 2.86
N VAL A 226 -10.60 -10.57 2.10
CA VAL A 226 -10.70 -9.10 2.00
C VAL A 226 -12.01 -8.68 1.36
N LYS A 227 -12.38 -9.30 0.23
CA LYS A 227 -13.65 -9.03 -0.46
C LYS A 227 -14.85 -9.22 0.47
N GLU A 228 -14.94 -10.36 1.15
CA GLU A 228 -16.06 -10.67 2.07
C GLU A 228 -16.08 -9.73 3.28
N SER A 229 -14.92 -9.38 3.82
CA SER A 229 -14.81 -8.45 4.95
C SER A 229 -15.18 -7.02 4.55
N ALA A 230 -14.75 -6.57 3.36
CA ALA A 230 -15.12 -5.28 2.81
C ALA A 230 -16.62 -5.21 2.48
N ASP A 231 -17.20 -6.25 1.85
CA ASP A 231 -18.64 -6.34 1.61
C ASP A 231 -19.44 -6.23 2.92
N LYS A 232 -19.00 -6.89 4.00
CA LYS A 232 -19.63 -6.76 5.33
C LYS A 232 -19.56 -5.33 5.85
N LEU A 233 -18.38 -4.72 5.85
CA LEU A 233 -18.18 -3.39 6.43
C LEU A 233 -18.86 -2.27 5.65
N LEU A 234 -18.88 -2.35 4.31
CA LEU A 234 -19.32 -1.28 3.43
C LEU A 234 -20.76 -1.44 2.93
N CYS A 235 -21.24 -2.70 2.82
CA CYS A 235 -22.59 -3.00 2.29
C CYS A 235 -23.49 -3.64 3.35
N GLY A 236 -22.94 -4.10 4.47
CA GLY A 236 -23.70 -4.75 5.55
C GLY A 236 -24.59 -3.76 6.29
N LYS A 237 -25.79 -4.21 6.65
CA LYS A 237 -26.72 -3.43 7.48
C LYS A 237 -26.67 -3.93 8.91
N ASN A 238 -26.51 -2.99 9.88
CA ASN A 238 -26.59 -3.29 11.32
C ASN A 238 -25.60 -4.37 11.79
N LEU A 239 -24.34 -4.28 11.36
CA LEU A 239 -23.29 -5.16 11.87
C LEU A 239 -23.19 -5.08 13.39
N SER A 240 -23.05 -6.22 14.04
CA SER A 240 -22.70 -6.25 15.45
C SER A 240 -21.26 -5.71 15.66
N GLU A 241 -20.97 -5.24 16.87
CA GLU A 241 -19.60 -4.82 17.20
C GLU A 241 -18.61 -5.97 17.02
N HIS A 242 -19.02 -7.18 17.37
CA HIS A 242 -18.22 -8.39 17.16
C HIS A 242 -17.94 -8.66 15.66
N ASP A 243 -18.95 -8.61 14.80
CA ASP A 243 -18.77 -8.83 13.36
C ASP A 243 -17.90 -7.74 12.72
N THR A 244 -18.06 -6.50 13.18
CA THR A 244 -17.21 -5.37 12.78
C THR A 244 -15.76 -5.63 13.18
N LEU A 245 -15.53 -6.08 14.41
CA LEU A 245 -14.19 -6.40 14.90
C LEU A 245 -13.55 -7.52 14.10
N VAL A 246 -14.29 -8.59 13.82
CA VAL A 246 -13.81 -9.72 13.02
C VAL A 246 -13.41 -9.25 11.60
N ALA A 247 -14.27 -8.48 10.94
CA ALA A 247 -13.98 -7.98 9.59
C ALA A 247 -12.79 -7.00 9.58
N ARG A 248 -12.72 -6.06 10.54
CA ARG A 248 -11.58 -5.13 10.69
C ARG A 248 -10.28 -5.85 10.98
N SER A 249 -10.32 -6.88 11.83
CA SER A 249 -9.16 -7.72 12.15
C SER A 249 -8.65 -8.47 10.93
N ALA A 250 -9.55 -9.03 10.14
CA ALA A 250 -9.20 -9.73 8.91
C ALA A 250 -8.54 -8.79 7.87
N ILE A 251 -9.13 -7.60 7.64
CA ILE A 251 -8.55 -6.59 6.73
C ILE A 251 -7.19 -6.12 7.25
N MET A 252 -7.05 -5.85 8.56
CA MET A 252 -5.79 -5.36 9.14
C MET A 252 -4.66 -6.39 8.98
N TRP A 253 -4.93 -7.67 9.22
CA TRP A 253 -3.91 -8.71 9.03
C TRP A 253 -3.64 -8.98 7.54
N ALA A 254 -4.67 -8.97 6.70
CA ALA A 254 -4.53 -9.11 5.25
C ALA A 254 -3.68 -8.00 4.63
N SER A 255 -3.79 -6.77 5.13
CA SER A 255 -2.94 -5.64 4.71
C SER A 255 -1.46 -5.98 4.81
N SER A 256 -1.03 -6.45 5.97
CA SER A 256 0.35 -6.88 6.19
C SER A 256 0.77 -8.03 5.26
N LEU A 257 -0.08 -9.05 5.10
CA LEU A 257 0.26 -10.23 4.31
C LEU A 257 0.27 -9.94 2.81
N SER A 258 -0.51 -8.98 2.34
CA SER A 258 -0.58 -8.63 0.90
C SER A 258 0.73 -8.05 0.36
N HIS A 259 1.58 -7.45 1.21
CA HIS A 259 2.78 -6.73 0.80
C HIS A 259 4.05 -7.15 1.57
N ASN A 260 4.15 -8.40 1.99
CA ASN A 260 5.32 -8.91 2.71
C ASN A 260 6.10 -10.00 1.94
N ASP A 261 5.88 -10.11 0.64
CA ASP A 261 6.49 -11.11 -0.26
C ASP A 261 6.05 -12.57 -0.02
N LEU A 262 5.06 -12.83 0.88
CA LEU A 262 4.58 -14.19 1.14
C LEU A 262 3.90 -14.84 -0.08
N MET A 263 3.20 -14.02 -0.89
CA MET A 263 2.41 -14.48 -2.02
C MET A 263 3.10 -14.35 -3.37
N GLY A 264 4.39 -14.03 -3.40
CA GLY A 264 5.15 -13.94 -4.65
C GLY A 264 6.62 -13.69 -4.40
N GLY A 265 7.48 -14.26 -5.25
CA GLY A 265 8.91 -13.99 -5.24
C GLY A 265 9.23 -12.60 -5.76
N ARG A 266 10.38 -12.02 -5.35
CA ARG A 266 10.89 -10.79 -5.94
C ARG A 266 11.18 -10.98 -7.43
N GLY A 267 10.72 -10.03 -8.25
CA GLY A 267 10.96 -10.00 -9.70
C GLY A 267 9.94 -10.76 -10.54
N THR A 268 8.94 -11.39 -9.92
CA THR A 268 7.86 -12.09 -10.63
C THR A 268 6.48 -11.45 -10.43
N SER A 269 6.42 -10.38 -9.66
CA SER A 269 5.19 -9.60 -9.44
C SER A 269 5.01 -8.56 -10.54
N ASP A 270 3.77 -8.32 -10.95
CA ASP A 270 3.45 -7.45 -12.10
C ASP A 270 3.71 -5.96 -11.81
N PHE A 271 3.02 -5.40 -10.84
CA PHE A 271 3.07 -3.98 -10.45
C PHE A 271 2.82 -2.95 -11.56
N ALA A 272 2.30 -3.36 -12.72
CA ALA A 272 1.97 -2.44 -13.79
C ALA A 272 0.86 -1.47 -13.40
N THR A 273 -0.20 -1.97 -12.72
CA THR A 273 -1.32 -1.13 -12.28
C THR A 273 -0.87 -0.08 -11.28
N HIS A 274 -0.01 -0.43 -10.31
CA HIS A 274 0.57 0.53 -9.37
C HIS A 274 1.44 1.58 -10.08
N LYS A 275 2.26 1.18 -11.05
CA LYS A 275 3.09 2.14 -11.80
C LYS A 275 2.26 3.12 -12.60
N MET A 276 1.18 2.64 -13.24
CA MET A 276 0.23 3.52 -13.95
C MET A 276 -0.52 4.43 -12.97
N GLU A 277 -0.95 3.91 -11.81
CA GLU A 277 -1.63 4.71 -10.80
C GLU A 277 -0.75 5.82 -10.22
N HIS A 278 0.54 5.56 -10.05
CA HIS A 278 1.49 6.58 -9.57
C HIS A 278 1.48 7.85 -10.44
N GLU A 279 1.33 7.73 -11.76
CA GLU A 279 1.26 8.88 -12.66
C GLU A 279 -0.08 9.63 -12.51
N ILE A 280 -1.18 8.90 -12.24
CA ILE A 280 -2.50 9.50 -11.97
C ILE A 280 -2.44 10.29 -10.65
N SER A 281 -1.94 9.67 -9.58
CA SER A 281 -1.79 10.34 -8.29
C SER A 281 -0.82 11.51 -8.31
N ALA A 282 0.26 11.42 -9.11
CA ALA A 282 1.22 12.50 -9.24
C ALA A 282 0.63 13.77 -9.89
N LEU A 283 -0.34 13.59 -10.81
CA LEU A 283 -0.98 14.71 -11.53
C LEU A 283 -2.23 15.23 -10.83
N TYR A 284 -3.05 14.34 -10.25
CA TYR A 284 -4.40 14.67 -9.77
C TYR A 284 -4.56 14.56 -8.25
N ASP A 285 -3.53 14.12 -7.53
CA ASP A 285 -3.52 13.94 -6.08
C ASP A 285 -4.71 13.12 -5.54
N VAL A 286 -5.14 12.09 -6.29
CA VAL A 286 -6.25 11.22 -5.93
C VAL A 286 -5.86 10.24 -4.82
N ALA A 287 -6.86 9.70 -4.11
CA ALA A 287 -6.64 8.62 -3.17
C ALA A 287 -6.13 7.37 -3.90
N HIS A 288 -5.01 6.80 -3.45
CA HIS A 288 -4.29 5.71 -4.11
C HIS A 288 -5.20 4.52 -4.46
N GLY A 289 -5.98 4.01 -3.49
CA GLY A 289 -6.90 2.90 -3.73
C GLY A 289 -7.98 3.22 -4.76
N ALA A 290 -8.46 4.46 -4.84
CA ALA A 290 -9.43 4.87 -5.86
C ALA A 290 -8.77 4.94 -7.25
N GLY A 291 -7.54 5.44 -7.35
CA GLY A 291 -6.76 5.41 -8.60
C GLY A 291 -6.51 3.99 -9.10
N LEU A 292 -6.16 3.07 -8.19
CA LEU A 292 -5.99 1.64 -8.51
C LEU A 292 -7.29 1.01 -9.01
N ALA A 293 -8.42 1.27 -8.35
CA ALA A 293 -9.73 0.75 -8.77
C ALA A 293 -10.11 1.24 -10.16
N ALA A 294 -9.82 2.52 -10.48
CA ALA A 294 -10.15 3.13 -11.77
C ALA A 294 -9.35 2.55 -12.94
N ILE A 295 -8.12 2.07 -12.72
CA ILE A 295 -7.26 1.60 -13.81
C ILE A 295 -7.26 0.08 -13.98
N TRP A 296 -7.42 -0.70 -12.88
CA TRP A 296 -7.27 -2.16 -12.94
C TRP A 296 -8.20 -2.87 -13.92
N PRO A 297 -9.50 -2.52 -14.08
CA PRO A 297 -10.38 -3.24 -15.02
C PRO A 297 -9.91 -3.11 -16.47
N SER A 298 -9.37 -1.95 -16.84
CA SER A 298 -8.84 -1.68 -18.16
C SER A 298 -7.53 -2.43 -18.41
N TRP A 299 -6.64 -2.46 -17.42
CA TRP A 299 -5.43 -3.29 -17.46
C TRP A 299 -5.82 -4.77 -17.61
N ALA A 300 -6.73 -5.27 -16.81
CA ALA A 300 -7.15 -6.66 -16.82
C ALA A 300 -7.68 -7.10 -18.19
N ARG A 301 -8.56 -6.30 -18.81
CA ARG A 301 -9.08 -6.56 -20.17
C ARG A 301 -7.97 -6.52 -21.22
N TYR A 302 -7.02 -5.62 -21.07
CA TYR A 302 -5.91 -5.49 -22.02
C TYR A 302 -4.98 -6.70 -22.01
N VAL A 303 -4.71 -7.26 -20.81
CA VAL A 303 -3.70 -8.33 -20.64
C VAL A 303 -4.30 -9.73 -20.52
N MET A 304 -5.61 -9.91 -20.32
CA MET A 304 -6.19 -11.23 -20.01
C MET A 304 -5.89 -12.29 -21.07
N HIS A 305 -5.68 -11.91 -22.32
CA HIS A 305 -5.39 -12.83 -23.42
C HIS A 305 -3.99 -13.43 -23.37
N GLU A 306 -3.09 -12.92 -22.52
CA GLU A 306 -1.75 -13.51 -22.31
C GLU A 306 -1.84 -14.86 -21.58
N ASP A 307 -2.80 -14.99 -20.63
CA ASP A 307 -3.13 -16.24 -19.94
C ASP A 307 -4.58 -16.21 -19.41
N LEU A 308 -5.52 -16.66 -20.25
CA LEU A 308 -6.93 -16.74 -19.88
C LEU A 308 -7.18 -17.66 -18.67
N SER A 309 -6.35 -18.70 -18.48
CA SER A 309 -6.56 -19.67 -17.38
C SER A 309 -6.41 -19.00 -16.01
N ARG A 310 -5.48 -18.04 -15.87
CA ARG A 310 -5.30 -17.27 -14.64
C ARG A 310 -6.49 -16.37 -14.34
N PHE A 311 -7.10 -15.77 -15.37
CA PHE A 311 -8.32 -14.97 -15.22
C PHE A 311 -9.57 -15.82 -14.96
N VAL A 312 -9.66 -17.02 -15.53
CA VAL A 312 -10.71 -18.00 -15.19
C VAL A 312 -10.60 -18.44 -13.73
N ASP A 313 -9.38 -18.72 -13.25
CA ASP A 313 -9.14 -19.03 -11.85
C ASP A 313 -9.55 -17.87 -10.93
N PHE A 314 -9.20 -16.64 -11.28
CA PHE A 314 -9.64 -15.46 -10.54
C PHE A 314 -11.17 -15.34 -10.52
N ALA A 315 -11.82 -15.47 -11.67
CA ALA A 315 -13.28 -15.39 -11.80
C ALA A 315 -13.99 -16.44 -10.93
N THR A 316 -13.54 -17.69 -11.00
CA THR A 316 -14.20 -18.81 -10.32
C THR A 316 -13.83 -18.93 -8.85
N LYS A 317 -12.52 -18.85 -8.52
CA LYS A 317 -12.02 -19.12 -7.17
C LYS A 317 -12.06 -17.90 -6.25
N VAL A 318 -12.00 -16.68 -6.82
CA VAL A 318 -12.00 -15.44 -6.04
C VAL A 318 -13.36 -14.74 -6.12
N MET A 319 -13.86 -14.53 -7.34
CA MET A 319 -15.09 -13.76 -7.54
C MET A 319 -16.35 -14.62 -7.42
N GLY A 320 -16.25 -15.96 -7.48
CA GLY A 320 -17.38 -16.87 -7.36
C GLY A 320 -18.25 -16.96 -8.63
N VAL A 321 -17.70 -16.58 -9.78
CA VAL A 321 -18.38 -16.70 -11.09
C VAL A 321 -18.41 -18.18 -11.49
N MET A 322 -19.51 -18.63 -12.07
CA MET A 322 -19.59 -19.98 -12.64
C MET A 322 -18.86 -20.04 -13.98
N ASP A 323 -18.02 -21.06 -14.14
CA ASP A 323 -17.41 -21.35 -15.43
C ASP A 323 -18.47 -21.87 -16.41
N ASN A 324 -18.65 -21.16 -17.52
CA ASN A 324 -19.61 -21.52 -18.57
C ASN A 324 -19.00 -22.36 -19.71
N GLY A 325 -17.73 -22.77 -19.56
CA GLY A 325 -16.97 -23.52 -20.57
C GLY A 325 -16.33 -22.65 -21.67
N ASN A 326 -16.54 -21.33 -21.64
CA ASN A 326 -15.84 -20.37 -22.49
C ASN A 326 -14.88 -19.54 -21.64
N ALA A 327 -13.59 -19.81 -21.76
CA ALA A 327 -12.57 -19.17 -20.92
C ALA A 327 -12.58 -17.62 -21.03
N ALA A 328 -12.75 -17.07 -22.24
CA ALA A 328 -12.76 -15.63 -22.44
C ALA A 328 -13.99 -14.96 -21.82
N GLU A 329 -15.17 -15.57 -21.94
CA GLU A 329 -16.40 -15.09 -21.32
C GLU A 329 -16.34 -15.20 -19.79
N THR A 330 -15.82 -16.31 -19.26
CA THR A 330 -15.65 -16.51 -17.81
C THR A 330 -14.65 -15.49 -17.23
N ALA A 331 -13.52 -15.24 -17.92
CA ALA A 331 -12.54 -14.24 -17.53
C ALA A 331 -13.15 -12.83 -17.48
N GLU A 332 -13.85 -12.43 -18.54
CA GLU A 332 -14.55 -11.14 -18.60
C GLU A 332 -15.63 -11.00 -17.53
N ALA A 333 -16.37 -12.09 -17.23
CA ALA A 333 -17.35 -12.10 -16.14
C ALA A 333 -16.67 -11.90 -14.77
N GLY A 334 -15.47 -12.42 -14.57
CA GLY A 334 -14.66 -12.17 -13.37
C GLY A 334 -14.24 -10.71 -13.22
N ILE A 335 -13.83 -10.07 -14.32
CA ILE A 335 -13.49 -8.64 -14.34
C ILE A 335 -14.72 -7.79 -14.00
N ARG A 336 -15.88 -8.07 -14.62
CA ARG A 336 -17.14 -7.38 -14.31
C ARG A 336 -17.57 -7.58 -12.86
N ALA A 337 -17.44 -8.79 -12.32
CA ALA A 337 -17.74 -9.04 -10.92
C ALA A 337 -16.87 -8.20 -9.97
N MET A 338 -15.62 -7.91 -10.35
CA MET A 338 -14.76 -7.02 -9.60
C MET A 338 -15.19 -5.55 -9.73
N GLU A 339 -15.55 -5.07 -10.93
CA GLU A 339 -16.13 -3.74 -11.14
C GLU A 339 -17.39 -3.56 -10.28
N ASP A 340 -18.28 -4.56 -10.26
CA ASP A 340 -19.47 -4.55 -9.40
C ASP A 340 -19.12 -4.45 -7.91
N CYS A 341 -18.03 -5.09 -7.46
CA CYS A 341 -17.54 -4.93 -6.10
C CYS A 341 -17.06 -3.49 -5.86
N TYR A 342 -16.28 -2.93 -6.76
CA TYR A 342 -15.80 -1.55 -6.66
C TYR A 342 -16.95 -0.55 -6.58
N HIS A 343 -17.94 -0.67 -7.46
CA HIS A 343 -19.14 0.18 -7.42
C HIS A 343 -19.91 0.04 -6.11
N ARG A 344 -20.11 -1.19 -5.61
CA ARG A 344 -20.78 -1.39 -4.30
C ARG A 344 -20.02 -0.76 -3.15
N TRP A 345 -18.70 -0.65 -3.24
CA TRP A 345 -17.85 0.00 -2.24
C TRP A 345 -17.69 1.51 -2.48
N GLY A 346 -18.35 2.07 -3.50
CA GLY A 346 -18.23 3.48 -3.86
C GLY A 346 -16.91 3.86 -4.51
N MET A 347 -16.23 2.87 -5.14
CA MET A 347 -14.96 3.06 -5.84
C MET A 347 -15.18 3.22 -7.34
N PRO A 348 -14.39 4.09 -8.01
CA PRO A 348 -14.49 4.31 -9.45
C PRO A 348 -13.89 3.15 -10.25
N VAL A 349 -14.40 2.93 -11.48
CA VAL A 349 -13.86 1.93 -12.42
C VAL A 349 -13.31 2.55 -13.71
N GLY A 350 -13.15 3.87 -13.73
CA GLY A 350 -12.57 4.62 -14.86
C GLY A 350 -12.31 6.07 -14.49
N PHE A 351 -11.66 6.82 -15.40
CA PHE A 351 -11.26 8.19 -15.15
C PHE A 351 -12.45 9.14 -14.98
N ALA A 352 -13.51 8.96 -15.78
CA ALA A 352 -14.70 9.79 -15.66
C ALA A 352 -15.35 9.70 -14.28
N GLU A 353 -15.35 8.52 -13.65
CA GLU A 353 -15.86 8.34 -12.29
C GLU A 353 -14.87 8.87 -11.24
N LEU A 354 -13.55 8.68 -11.45
CA LEU A 354 -12.51 9.10 -10.53
C LEU A 354 -12.35 10.62 -10.48
N LEU A 355 -12.35 11.28 -11.65
CA LEU A 355 -12.00 12.70 -11.80
C LEU A 355 -13.23 13.58 -12.07
N GLY A 356 -14.39 12.98 -12.39
CA GLY A 356 -15.57 13.71 -12.83
C GLY A 356 -15.55 14.15 -14.30
N GLU A 357 -14.46 13.87 -15.02
CA GLU A 357 -14.27 14.22 -16.43
C GLU A 357 -13.32 13.25 -17.14
N LYS A 358 -13.32 13.29 -18.45
CA LYS A 358 -12.36 12.54 -19.27
C LYS A 358 -11.00 13.21 -19.28
N VAL A 359 -9.96 12.39 -19.32
CA VAL A 359 -8.56 12.84 -19.44
C VAL A 359 -8.25 13.14 -20.91
N SER A 360 -7.55 14.24 -21.19
CA SER A 360 -7.16 14.61 -22.55
C SER A 360 -6.15 13.60 -23.12
N GLU A 361 -6.14 13.46 -24.45
CA GLU A 361 -5.17 12.59 -25.13
C GLU A 361 -3.72 13.02 -24.86
N GLU A 362 -3.46 14.31 -24.75
CA GLU A 362 -2.14 14.86 -24.39
C GLU A 362 -1.70 14.36 -23.01
N THR A 363 -2.61 14.40 -22.02
CA THR A 363 -2.33 13.92 -20.66
C THR A 363 -2.15 12.40 -20.63
N ILE A 364 -2.94 11.64 -21.38
CA ILE A 364 -2.76 10.19 -21.54
C ILE A 364 -1.35 9.86 -22.05
N LEU A 365 -0.91 10.55 -23.10
CA LEU A 365 0.43 10.35 -23.67
C LEU A 365 1.54 10.80 -22.71
N LEU A 366 1.33 11.87 -21.96
CA LEU A 366 2.26 12.32 -20.92
C LEU A 366 2.40 11.26 -19.79
N MET A 367 1.28 10.75 -19.27
CA MET A 367 1.31 9.70 -18.25
C MET A 367 1.99 8.43 -18.76
N ALA A 368 1.72 8.03 -20.00
CA ALA A 368 2.34 6.85 -20.60
C ALA A 368 3.86 7.05 -20.79
N ASP A 369 4.30 8.24 -21.21
CA ASP A 369 5.71 8.60 -21.35
C ASP A 369 6.44 8.56 -20.00
N LYS A 370 5.86 9.14 -18.96
CA LYS A 370 6.43 9.15 -17.61
C LYS A 370 6.48 7.75 -17.01
N CYS A 371 5.41 6.96 -17.10
CA CYS A 371 5.33 5.59 -16.60
C CYS A 371 6.36 4.68 -17.27
N SER A 372 6.59 4.83 -18.57
CA SER A 372 7.58 4.08 -19.34
C SER A 372 8.98 4.70 -19.35
N LYS A 373 9.18 5.85 -18.67
CA LYS A 373 10.45 6.62 -18.68
C LYS A 373 10.95 6.89 -20.11
N GLY A 374 10.06 7.41 -20.96
CA GLY A 374 10.38 7.65 -22.38
C GLY A 374 10.60 6.35 -23.16
N ASP A 375 9.85 5.30 -22.82
CA ASP A 375 9.91 3.95 -23.41
C ASP A 375 11.23 3.18 -23.15
N THR A 376 11.93 3.54 -22.07
CA THR A 376 13.14 2.83 -21.60
C THR A 376 12.87 1.85 -20.48
N PHE A 377 11.68 1.89 -19.88
CA PHE A 377 11.20 1.00 -18.83
C PHE A 377 9.82 0.46 -19.20
N HIS A 378 9.67 -0.85 -19.14
CA HIS A 378 8.43 -1.55 -19.48
C HIS A 378 7.87 -2.23 -18.22
N PRO A 379 6.90 -1.60 -17.51
CA PRO A 379 6.28 -2.23 -16.34
C PRO A 379 5.48 -3.47 -16.71
N GLY A 380 5.30 -4.35 -15.74
CA GLY A 380 4.50 -5.57 -15.88
C GLY A 380 5.35 -6.81 -16.10
N TYR A 381 5.00 -7.87 -15.35
CA TYR A 381 5.58 -9.20 -15.48
C TYR A 381 4.62 -10.17 -16.20
N PHE A 382 3.31 -10.02 -15.97
CA PHE A 382 2.27 -10.76 -16.69
C PHE A 382 2.29 -10.41 -18.19
N LYS A 383 2.36 -9.12 -18.48
CA LYS A 383 2.69 -8.57 -19.80
C LYS A 383 3.62 -7.39 -19.63
N SER A 384 4.79 -7.44 -20.26
CA SER A 384 5.68 -6.28 -20.34
C SER A 384 5.03 -5.22 -21.23
N LEU A 385 4.72 -4.06 -20.66
CA LEU A 385 3.95 -2.99 -21.31
C LEU A 385 4.89 -1.91 -21.84
N ASP A 386 4.90 -1.67 -23.16
CA ASP A 386 5.55 -0.52 -23.75
C ASP A 386 4.70 0.75 -23.57
N LYS A 387 5.22 1.90 -24.02
CA LYS A 387 4.52 3.18 -23.93
C LYS A 387 3.15 3.16 -24.63
N ASN A 388 3.03 2.44 -25.76
CA ASN A 388 1.78 2.37 -26.53
C ASN A 388 0.75 1.48 -25.82
N ASP A 389 1.18 0.37 -25.22
CA ASP A 389 0.35 -0.49 -24.39
C ASP A 389 -0.24 0.31 -23.21
N ILE A 390 0.61 1.06 -22.49
CA ILE A 390 0.20 1.90 -21.35
C ILE A 390 -0.81 2.96 -21.80
N ALA A 391 -0.54 3.66 -22.91
CA ALA A 391 -1.48 4.64 -23.47
C ALA A 391 -2.82 3.99 -23.86
N ALA A 392 -2.79 2.78 -24.43
CA ALA A 392 -4.00 2.04 -24.78
C ALA A 392 -4.83 1.69 -23.53
N ILE A 393 -4.19 1.26 -22.44
CA ILE A 393 -4.87 0.96 -21.16
C ILE A 393 -5.50 2.23 -20.57
N TYR A 394 -4.78 3.37 -20.59
CA TYR A 394 -5.35 4.64 -20.14
C TYR A 394 -6.56 5.10 -20.98
N ARG A 395 -6.54 4.87 -22.30
CA ARG A 395 -7.69 5.17 -23.18
C ARG A 395 -8.89 4.27 -22.87
N LEU A 396 -8.67 3.00 -22.50
CA LEU A 396 -9.73 2.09 -22.06
C LEU A 396 -10.35 2.52 -20.73
N ALA A 397 -9.57 3.13 -19.85
CA ALA A 397 -10.04 3.64 -18.56
C ALA A 397 -10.75 5.01 -18.68
N ASN A 398 -10.68 5.67 -19.85
CA ASN A 398 -11.18 7.02 -20.11
C ASN A 398 -12.62 6.98 -20.68
#